data_c7033ac96e81b5daa931b20d4e02b877
#
_entry.id   c7033ac96e81b5daa931b20d4e02b877
#
_cell.length_a   1.000
_cell.length_b   1.000
_cell.length_c   1.000
_cell.angle_alpha   90.00
_cell.angle_beta   90.00
_cell.angle_gamma   90.00
#
_symmetry.space_group_name_H-M   'P 1'
#
loop_
_entity.id
_entity.type
_entity.pdbx_description
1 polymer ?
#
loop_
_entity_poly.entity_id
_entity_poly.type
_entity_poly.pdbx_seq_one_letter_code
_entity_poly.pdbx_strand_id
1 'polypeptide(L)'
;MIGAVFGYGVDGSKWFFTVWMIGAIWFLWAFFWSDIIIHVVFHYTKSWQEWQRAFLIIGISAVSYIVGQYIWIPTNLDVGGFAILFVYIGYLLQKIRIWEKGKLPWICWILCVIVWVYASHTGGINMVIRAVPNFVVLFGAVAGSVMTMKLAIQLDKIPGISRCLSWFGKNSMKILCVHLFEILILSWDFIEVKCHVPVTRLTTIILRTIFIVVVVLCINGMQGIYKKQKKQK
;
A
#
# COMPACT_ATOMS: atom_id res chain seq x y z
N MET A 1 -9.47 19.60 9.90
CA MET A 1 -8.35 19.47 8.96
C MET A 1 -7.06 18.94 9.61
N ILE A 2 -6.58 19.49 10.74
CA ILE A 2 -5.33 19.08 11.38
C ILE A 2 -5.30 17.58 11.74
N GLY A 3 -6.34 17.03 12.35
CA GLY A 3 -6.38 15.63 12.72
C GLY A 3 -6.36 14.66 11.53
N ALA A 4 -6.92 15.08 10.40
CA ALA A 4 -6.86 14.32 9.17
C ALA A 4 -5.40 14.22 8.64
N VAL A 5 -4.59 15.28 8.76
CA VAL A 5 -3.16 15.25 8.42
C VAL A 5 -2.40 14.26 9.30
N PHE A 6 -2.81 14.12 10.57
CA PHE A 6 -2.18 13.19 11.51
C PHE A 6 -2.71 11.75 11.43
N GLY A 7 -3.57 11.44 10.46
CA GLY A 7 -3.96 10.06 10.18
C GLY A 7 -4.94 9.44 11.16
N TYR A 8 -5.74 10.25 11.87
CA TYR A 8 -6.79 9.72 12.72
C TYR A 8 -7.90 9.07 11.87
N GLY A 9 -8.26 7.87 12.25
CA GLY A 9 -9.24 7.08 11.52
C GLY A 9 -10.68 7.53 11.71
N VAL A 10 -11.57 6.85 11.02
CA VAL A 10 -13.00 7.16 10.89
C VAL A 10 -13.79 6.98 12.18
N ASP A 11 -13.36 6.10 13.06
CA ASP A 11 -14.10 5.78 14.27
C ASP A 11 -13.78 6.77 15.37
N GLY A 12 -14.57 7.87 15.41
CA GLY A 12 -14.52 8.89 16.44
C GLY A 12 -14.87 8.40 17.85
N SER A 13 -15.28 7.12 18.01
CA SER A 13 -15.64 6.54 19.31
C SER A 13 -14.45 6.38 20.26
N LYS A 14 -13.23 6.36 19.74
CA LYS A 14 -11.99 6.14 20.50
C LYS A 14 -11.22 7.42 20.82
N TRP A 15 -11.63 8.59 20.31
CA TRP A 15 -10.93 9.88 20.51
C TRP A 15 -11.90 11.04 20.67
N PHE A 16 -11.46 12.08 21.38
CA PHE A 16 -12.22 13.29 21.66
C PHE A 16 -12.64 14.11 20.44
N PHE A 17 -12.12 13.80 19.25
CA PHE A 17 -12.38 14.57 18.04
C PHE A 17 -12.75 13.66 16.88
N THR A 18 -13.93 13.87 16.31
CA THR A 18 -14.32 13.28 15.03
C THR A 18 -13.52 13.95 13.91
N VAL A 19 -12.64 13.19 13.27
CA VAL A 19 -11.81 13.72 12.19
C VAL A 19 -12.15 13.04 10.89
N TRP A 20 -12.37 13.84 9.85
CA TRP A 20 -12.61 13.33 8.51
C TRP A 20 -11.39 12.59 7.98
N MET A 21 -11.61 11.42 7.42
CA MET A 21 -10.56 10.64 6.77
C MET A 21 -9.95 11.40 5.59
N ILE A 22 -8.62 11.38 5.50
CA ILE A 22 -7.88 11.84 4.31
C ILE A 22 -7.69 10.68 3.30
N GLY A 23 -8.57 9.73 3.23
CA GLY A 23 -8.39 8.60 2.33
C GLY A 23 -7.04 7.90 2.55
N ALA A 24 -6.34 7.53 1.46
CA ALA A 24 -5.12 6.73 1.52
C ALA A 24 -3.86 7.43 2.09
N ILE A 25 -3.92 8.71 2.50
CA ILE A 25 -2.73 9.41 3.07
C ILE A 25 -2.26 8.76 4.38
N TRP A 26 -3.15 8.16 5.16
CA TRP A 26 -2.77 7.42 6.36
C TRP A 26 -1.70 6.36 6.09
N PHE A 27 -1.72 5.74 4.91
CA PHE A 27 -0.75 4.74 4.49
C PHE A 27 0.66 5.32 4.35
N LEU A 28 0.79 6.56 3.88
CA LEU A 28 2.11 7.23 3.75
C LEU A 28 2.77 7.43 5.11
N TRP A 29 2.00 7.79 6.13
CA TRP A 29 2.49 7.91 7.50
C TRP A 29 2.91 6.55 8.07
N ALA A 30 2.09 5.52 7.87
CA ALA A 30 2.41 4.17 8.31
C ALA A 30 3.70 3.66 7.61
N PHE A 31 3.85 3.91 6.31
CA PHE A 31 5.04 3.56 5.56
C PHE A 31 6.27 4.32 6.06
N PHE A 32 6.17 5.62 6.28
CA PHE A 32 7.25 6.44 6.83
C PHE A 32 7.73 5.91 8.19
N TRP A 33 6.81 5.60 9.12
CA TRP A 33 7.18 5.04 10.40
C TRP A 33 7.76 3.65 10.30
N SER A 34 7.22 2.79 9.44
CA SER A 34 7.77 1.45 9.24
C SER A 34 9.21 1.50 8.72
N ASP A 35 9.51 2.44 7.83
CA ASP A 35 10.86 2.64 7.30
C ASP A 35 11.84 3.11 8.38
N ILE A 36 11.45 4.09 9.17
CA ILE A 36 12.26 4.57 10.30
C ILE A 36 12.51 3.43 11.30
N ILE A 37 11.46 2.75 11.75
CA ILE A 37 11.57 1.72 12.78
C ILE A 37 12.47 0.58 12.29
N ILE A 38 12.29 0.12 11.04
CA ILE A 38 13.12 -0.96 10.50
C ILE A 38 14.59 -0.56 10.39
N HIS A 39 14.88 0.66 9.95
CA HIS A 39 16.25 1.18 9.90
C HIS A 39 16.90 1.28 11.28
N VAL A 40 16.17 1.76 12.28
CA VAL A 40 16.63 1.82 13.66
C VAL A 40 16.93 0.41 14.19
N VAL A 41 16.00 -0.54 14.00
CA VAL A 41 16.19 -1.93 14.40
C VAL A 41 17.43 -2.51 13.73
N PHE A 42 17.60 -2.36 12.41
CA PHE A 42 18.78 -2.88 11.71
C PHE A 42 20.07 -2.21 12.16
N HIS A 43 20.03 -0.92 12.51
CA HIS A 43 21.20 -0.21 12.99
C HIS A 43 21.70 -0.78 14.33
N TYR A 44 20.80 -0.97 15.30
CA TYR A 44 21.18 -1.45 16.63
C TYR A 44 21.37 -2.97 16.72
N THR A 45 20.81 -3.72 15.75
CA THR A 45 20.92 -5.20 15.73
C THR A 45 21.90 -5.72 14.68
N LYS A 46 22.90 -4.92 14.28
CA LYS A 46 23.87 -5.30 13.23
C LYS A 46 24.62 -6.62 13.55
N SER A 47 24.96 -6.84 14.82
CA SER A 47 25.66 -8.02 15.31
C SER A 47 24.74 -9.19 15.67
N TRP A 48 23.42 -8.98 15.60
CA TRP A 48 22.45 -10.01 15.99
C TRP A 48 22.27 -11.05 14.89
N GLN A 49 21.92 -12.26 15.33
CA GLN A 49 21.50 -13.32 14.40
C GLN A 49 20.09 -13.03 13.87
N GLU A 50 19.77 -13.54 12.70
CA GLU A 50 18.46 -13.24 12.03
C GLU A 50 17.26 -13.66 12.87
N TRP A 51 17.35 -14.77 13.62
CA TRP A 51 16.25 -15.20 14.47
C TRP A 51 15.98 -14.24 15.64
N GLN A 52 17.06 -13.64 16.24
CA GLN A 52 16.92 -12.65 17.32
C GLN A 52 16.24 -11.38 16.79
N ARG A 53 16.65 -10.94 15.59
CA ARG A 53 16.05 -9.80 14.91
C ARG A 53 14.59 -10.07 14.55
N ALA A 54 14.28 -11.29 14.08
CA ALA A 54 12.92 -11.71 13.79
C ALA A 54 12.01 -11.65 15.03
N PHE A 55 12.47 -12.17 16.17
CA PHE A 55 11.73 -12.09 17.43
C PHE A 55 11.48 -10.65 17.89
N LEU A 56 12.47 -9.78 17.78
CA LEU A 56 12.32 -8.36 18.12
C LEU A 56 11.25 -7.71 17.23
N ILE A 57 11.31 -7.94 15.91
CA ILE A 57 10.37 -7.35 14.95
C ILE A 57 8.95 -7.88 15.17
N ILE A 58 8.80 -9.18 15.40
CA ILE A 58 7.50 -9.78 15.75
C ILE A 58 6.98 -9.15 17.05
N GLY A 59 7.83 -8.98 18.06
CA GLY A 59 7.45 -8.36 19.33
C GLY A 59 6.98 -6.92 19.15
N ILE A 60 7.74 -6.09 18.42
CA ILE A 60 7.33 -4.69 18.13
C ILE A 60 6.01 -4.67 17.36
N SER A 61 5.87 -5.52 16.34
CA SER A 61 4.66 -5.59 15.53
C SER A 61 3.43 -6.01 16.36
N ALA A 62 3.59 -7.02 17.23
CA ALA A 62 2.52 -7.48 18.12
C ALA A 62 2.11 -6.40 19.14
N VAL A 63 3.07 -5.75 19.78
CA VAL A 63 2.82 -4.65 20.72
C VAL A 63 2.11 -3.50 20.01
N SER A 64 2.58 -3.10 18.84
CA SER A 64 1.98 -2.02 18.05
C SER A 64 0.53 -2.35 17.67
N TYR A 65 0.27 -3.60 17.27
CA TYR A 65 -1.09 -4.06 16.98
C TYR A 65 -2.00 -4.02 18.21
N ILE A 66 -1.53 -4.56 19.34
CA ILE A 66 -2.31 -4.57 20.59
C ILE A 66 -2.60 -3.15 21.05
N VAL A 67 -1.60 -2.28 21.09
CA VAL A 67 -1.78 -0.88 21.49
C VAL A 67 -2.79 -0.19 20.57
N GLY A 68 -2.70 -0.40 19.26
CA GLY A 68 -3.64 0.16 18.28
C GLY A 68 -5.10 -0.29 18.45
N GLN A 69 -5.37 -1.40 19.16
CA GLN A 69 -6.74 -1.81 19.51
C GLN A 69 -7.36 -0.91 20.59
N TYR A 70 -6.54 -0.36 21.47
CA TYR A 70 -7.02 0.45 22.61
C TYR A 70 -6.84 1.96 22.36
N ILE A 71 -5.73 2.34 21.75
CA ILE A 71 -5.34 3.74 21.56
C ILE A 71 -4.82 3.92 20.13
N TRP A 72 -5.45 4.81 19.38
CA TRP A 72 -4.95 5.18 18.07
C TRP A 72 -3.86 6.25 18.21
N ILE A 73 -2.64 5.87 17.88
CA ILE A 73 -1.51 6.77 18.02
C ILE A 73 -1.49 7.76 16.83
N PRO A 74 -1.24 9.06 17.08
CA PRO A 74 -1.10 10.05 16.03
C PRO A 74 -0.14 9.61 14.93
N THR A 75 -0.39 10.05 13.70
CA THR A 75 0.42 9.74 12.51
C THR A 75 0.50 8.24 12.16
N ASN A 76 -0.44 7.42 12.68
CA ASN A 76 -0.48 5.97 12.46
C ASN A 76 0.83 5.24 12.81
N LEU A 77 1.51 5.68 13.88
CA LEU A 77 2.73 5.03 14.36
C LEU A 77 2.48 3.57 14.75
N ASP A 78 1.32 3.27 15.34
CA ASP A 78 0.86 1.93 15.66
C ASP A 78 0.73 1.05 14.40
N VAL A 79 0.15 1.60 13.33
CA VAL A 79 0.04 0.89 12.05
C VAL A 79 1.41 0.72 11.39
N GLY A 80 2.27 1.73 11.47
CA GLY A 80 3.67 1.65 11.02
C GLY A 80 4.46 0.58 11.77
N GLY A 81 4.32 0.53 13.10
CA GLY A 81 4.93 -0.50 13.93
C GLY A 81 4.44 -1.91 13.62
N PHE A 82 3.14 -2.07 13.30
CA PHE A 82 2.63 -3.35 12.82
C PHE A 82 3.17 -3.71 11.42
N ALA A 83 3.28 -2.74 10.52
CA ALA A 83 3.71 -2.95 9.13
C ALA A 83 5.17 -3.41 9.00
N ILE A 84 6.04 -3.17 10.01
CA ILE A 84 7.45 -3.61 9.96
C ILE A 84 7.59 -5.13 9.77
N LEU A 85 6.61 -5.91 10.22
CA LEU A 85 6.59 -7.36 9.99
C LEU A 85 6.64 -7.68 8.49
N PHE A 86 5.79 -7.01 7.71
CA PHE A 86 5.73 -7.22 6.27
C PHE A 86 6.98 -6.69 5.55
N VAL A 87 7.52 -5.57 6.01
CA VAL A 87 8.80 -5.01 5.48
C VAL A 87 9.94 -5.99 5.73
N TYR A 88 10.01 -6.57 6.93
CA TYR A 88 11.03 -7.55 7.27
C TYR A 88 10.88 -8.86 6.49
N ILE A 89 9.65 -9.36 6.31
CA ILE A 89 9.38 -10.51 5.44
C ILE A 89 9.87 -10.21 4.02
N GLY A 90 9.58 -9.02 3.47
CA GLY A 90 10.09 -8.58 2.18
C GLY A 90 11.63 -8.61 2.09
N TYR A 91 12.30 -8.13 3.13
CA TYR A 91 13.76 -8.22 3.25
C TYR A 91 14.26 -9.67 3.22
N LEU A 92 13.64 -10.56 3.99
CA LEU A 92 14.02 -11.98 4.02
C LEU A 92 13.81 -12.66 2.65
N LEU A 93 12.68 -12.38 1.99
CA LEU A 93 12.39 -12.91 0.65
C LEU A 93 13.42 -12.44 -0.38
N GLN A 94 13.86 -11.17 -0.28
CA GLN A 94 14.94 -10.65 -1.11
C GLN A 94 16.28 -11.32 -0.79
N LYS A 95 16.61 -11.50 0.49
CA LYS A 95 17.87 -12.11 0.94
C LYS A 95 18.01 -13.55 0.46
N ILE A 96 16.95 -14.34 0.49
CA ILE A 96 16.95 -15.72 -0.03
C ILE A 96 16.78 -15.80 -1.54
N ARG A 97 16.59 -14.67 -2.22
CA ARG A 97 16.43 -14.58 -3.68
C ARG A 97 15.40 -15.56 -4.23
N ILE A 98 14.24 -15.58 -3.60
CA ILE A 98 13.12 -16.51 -3.91
C ILE A 98 12.68 -16.45 -5.40
N TRP A 99 12.98 -15.34 -6.08
CA TRP A 99 12.62 -15.09 -7.48
C TRP A 99 13.54 -15.77 -8.49
N GLU A 100 14.71 -16.25 -8.07
CA GLU A 100 15.64 -16.94 -8.97
C GLU A 100 15.04 -18.27 -9.43
N LYS A 101 15.28 -18.60 -10.70
CA LYS A 101 14.80 -19.85 -11.29
C LYS A 101 15.33 -21.06 -10.49
N GLY A 102 14.44 -21.99 -10.18
CA GLY A 102 14.79 -23.25 -9.51
C GLY A 102 14.92 -23.16 -8.00
N LYS A 103 14.88 -21.98 -7.37
CA LYS A 103 14.97 -21.84 -5.91
C LYS A 103 13.77 -22.43 -5.17
N LEU A 104 12.58 -22.29 -5.75
CA LEU A 104 11.35 -22.85 -5.18
C LEU A 104 10.71 -23.84 -6.15
N PRO A 105 10.35 -25.04 -5.66
CA PRO A 105 9.59 -26.00 -6.45
C PRO A 105 8.22 -25.43 -6.80
N TRP A 106 7.66 -25.88 -7.93
CA TRP A 106 6.37 -25.40 -8.43
C TRP A 106 5.23 -25.59 -7.41
N ILE A 107 5.33 -26.61 -6.56
CA ILE A 107 4.36 -26.91 -5.52
C ILE A 107 4.21 -25.78 -4.49
N CYS A 108 5.32 -25.09 -4.16
CA CYS A 108 5.29 -23.92 -3.25
C CYS A 108 4.47 -22.78 -3.85
N TRP A 109 4.50 -22.62 -5.16
CA TRP A 109 3.72 -21.59 -5.84
C TRP A 109 2.23 -21.91 -5.81
N ILE A 110 1.85 -23.17 -5.98
CA ILE A 110 0.47 -23.63 -5.84
C ILE A 110 0.00 -23.42 -4.40
N LEU A 111 0.80 -23.78 -3.40
CA LEU A 111 0.48 -23.55 -2.01
C LEU A 111 0.27 -22.05 -1.70
N CYS A 112 1.10 -21.17 -2.25
CA CYS A 112 0.88 -19.73 -2.11
C CYS A 112 -0.47 -19.29 -2.69
N VAL A 113 -0.89 -19.81 -3.85
CA VAL A 113 -2.19 -19.52 -4.44
C VAL A 113 -3.31 -20.01 -3.54
N ILE A 114 -3.22 -21.26 -3.06
CA ILE A 114 -4.24 -21.85 -2.18
C ILE A 114 -4.39 -21.02 -0.90
N VAL A 115 -3.27 -20.69 -0.23
CA VAL A 115 -3.28 -19.89 0.99
C VAL A 115 -3.87 -18.51 0.73
N TRP A 116 -3.50 -17.86 -0.37
CA TRP A 116 -4.04 -16.56 -0.74
C TRP A 116 -5.55 -16.59 -1.00
N VAL A 117 -6.02 -17.55 -1.81
CA VAL A 117 -7.45 -17.72 -2.12
C VAL A 117 -8.22 -18.04 -0.85
N TYR A 118 -7.76 -18.99 -0.03
CA TYR A 118 -8.40 -19.33 1.23
C TYR A 118 -8.49 -18.12 2.18
N ALA A 119 -7.40 -17.38 2.34
CA ALA A 119 -7.37 -16.19 3.17
C ALA A 119 -8.34 -15.10 2.67
N SER A 120 -8.47 -14.94 1.35
CA SER A 120 -9.39 -13.96 0.77
C SER A 120 -10.87 -14.26 1.07
N HIS A 121 -11.21 -15.52 1.31
CA HIS A 121 -12.56 -15.92 1.74
C HIS A 121 -12.78 -15.73 3.24
N THR A 122 -11.72 -15.75 4.05
CA THR A 122 -11.85 -15.61 5.52
C THR A 122 -11.88 -14.15 5.98
N GLY A 123 -11.61 -13.19 5.09
CA GLY A 123 -11.65 -11.76 5.36
C GLY A 123 -10.43 -11.03 4.83
N GLY A 124 -10.35 -9.74 5.11
CA GLY A 124 -9.24 -8.87 4.71
C GLY A 124 -8.64 -8.10 5.88
N ILE A 125 -7.36 -7.74 5.75
CA ILE A 125 -6.71 -6.83 6.68
C ILE A 125 -7.24 -5.42 6.41
N ASN A 126 -7.85 -4.79 7.41
CA ASN A 126 -8.27 -3.41 7.34
C ASN A 126 -7.52 -2.57 8.36
N MET A 127 -6.40 -2.00 7.95
CA MET A 127 -5.57 -1.18 8.84
C MET A 127 -6.18 0.18 9.17
N VAL A 128 -7.17 0.64 8.41
CA VAL A 128 -7.91 1.87 8.74
C VAL A 128 -8.59 1.75 10.10
N ILE A 129 -9.19 0.59 10.37
CA ILE A 129 -9.86 0.28 11.64
C ILE A 129 -9.04 -0.70 12.52
N ARG A 130 -7.78 -0.91 12.20
CA ARG A 130 -6.86 -1.85 12.89
C ARG A 130 -7.43 -3.28 12.99
N ALA A 131 -8.22 -3.68 12.01
CA ALA A 131 -8.85 -5.00 12.02
C ALA A 131 -7.99 -6.04 11.29
N VAL A 132 -7.61 -7.08 12.02
CA VAL A 132 -7.02 -8.31 11.48
C VAL A 132 -7.90 -9.45 11.96
N PRO A 133 -8.79 -10.00 11.12
CA PRO A 133 -9.81 -10.95 11.54
C PRO A 133 -9.22 -12.26 12.07
N ASN A 134 -8.12 -12.72 11.52
CA ASN A 134 -7.42 -13.93 11.94
C ASN A 134 -5.97 -13.98 11.41
N PHE A 135 -5.16 -14.88 11.95
CA PHE A 135 -3.77 -15.05 11.54
C PHE A 135 -3.62 -15.56 10.09
N VAL A 136 -4.60 -16.29 9.57
CA VAL A 136 -4.55 -16.82 8.20
C VAL A 136 -4.47 -15.68 7.17
N VAL A 137 -5.11 -14.56 7.45
CA VAL A 137 -5.09 -13.38 6.57
C VAL A 137 -3.69 -12.78 6.45
N LEU A 138 -2.87 -12.85 7.51
CA LEU A 138 -1.47 -12.39 7.45
C LEU A 138 -0.65 -13.25 6.49
N PHE A 139 -0.78 -14.58 6.58
CA PHE A 139 -0.14 -15.50 5.62
C PHE A 139 -0.66 -15.30 4.21
N GLY A 140 -1.98 -15.08 4.06
CA GLY A 140 -2.60 -14.76 2.78
C GLY A 140 -2.07 -13.46 2.16
N ALA A 141 -1.86 -12.42 2.96
CA ALA A 141 -1.29 -11.16 2.50
C ALA A 141 0.14 -11.35 1.97
N VAL A 142 0.97 -12.12 2.68
CA VAL A 142 2.34 -12.45 2.23
C VAL A 142 2.29 -13.30 0.97
N ALA A 143 1.49 -14.37 0.95
CA ALA A 143 1.37 -15.26 -0.21
C ALA A 143 0.87 -14.51 -1.45
N GLY A 144 -0.15 -13.67 -1.29
CA GLY A 144 -0.68 -12.83 -2.37
C GLY A 144 0.36 -11.83 -2.90
N SER A 145 1.13 -11.20 -2.02
CA SER A 145 2.22 -10.31 -2.41
C SER A 145 3.30 -11.04 -3.21
N VAL A 146 3.72 -12.22 -2.74
CA VAL A 146 4.70 -13.07 -3.43
C VAL A 146 4.20 -13.47 -4.82
N MET A 147 2.94 -13.86 -4.94
CA MET A 147 2.34 -14.24 -6.24
C MET A 147 2.21 -13.05 -7.17
N THR A 148 1.79 -11.89 -6.66
CA THR A 148 1.70 -10.65 -7.46
C THR A 148 3.06 -10.22 -7.99
N MET A 149 4.12 -10.29 -7.16
CA MET A 149 5.47 -9.99 -7.61
C MET A 149 5.97 -10.98 -8.67
N LYS A 150 5.69 -12.28 -8.50
CA LYS A 150 6.00 -13.28 -9.52
C LYS A 150 5.29 -13.00 -10.84
N LEU A 151 4.01 -12.67 -10.78
CA LEU A 151 3.23 -12.29 -11.96
C LEU A 151 3.83 -11.04 -12.62
N ALA A 152 4.17 -10.02 -11.85
CA ALA A 152 4.80 -8.81 -12.38
C ALA A 152 6.12 -9.12 -13.10
N ILE A 153 6.97 -9.99 -12.55
CA ILE A 153 8.23 -10.44 -13.20
C ILE A 153 7.95 -11.18 -14.52
N GLN A 154 6.87 -11.96 -14.60
CA GLN A 154 6.51 -12.64 -15.85
C GLN A 154 5.97 -11.64 -16.89
N LEU A 155 5.12 -10.70 -16.47
CA LEU A 155 4.56 -9.66 -17.34
C LEU A 155 5.64 -8.69 -17.86
N ASP A 156 6.69 -8.47 -17.08
CA ASP A 156 7.83 -7.62 -17.48
C ASP A 156 8.57 -8.16 -18.72
N LYS A 157 8.45 -9.44 -19.03
CA LYS A 157 9.02 -10.04 -20.25
C LYS A 157 8.26 -9.65 -21.52
N ILE A 158 7.06 -9.08 -21.41
CA ILE A 158 6.25 -8.65 -22.53
C ILE A 158 6.45 -7.14 -22.73
N PRO A 159 7.15 -6.69 -23.79
CA PRO A 159 7.64 -5.30 -23.89
C PRO A 159 6.54 -4.24 -23.80
N GLY A 160 5.34 -4.52 -24.37
CA GLY A 160 4.20 -3.60 -24.29
C GLY A 160 3.66 -3.46 -22.87
N ILE A 161 3.47 -4.57 -22.19
CA ILE A 161 2.96 -4.63 -20.81
C ILE A 161 3.99 -4.04 -19.84
N SER A 162 5.26 -4.41 -19.98
CA SER A 162 6.36 -3.88 -19.19
C SER A 162 6.41 -2.36 -19.23
N ARG A 163 6.31 -1.76 -20.44
CA ARG A 163 6.31 -0.31 -20.61
C ARG A 163 5.12 0.35 -19.91
N CYS A 164 3.93 -0.24 -20.04
CA CYS A 164 2.72 0.24 -19.40
C CYS A 164 2.85 0.18 -17.85
N LEU A 165 3.21 -0.98 -17.30
CA LEU A 165 3.38 -1.16 -15.85
C LEU A 165 4.48 -0.26 -15.27
N SER A 166 5.60 -0.10 -15.98
CA SER A 166 6.67 0.81 -15.60
C SER A 166 6.21 2.27 -15.56
N TRP A 167 5.35 2.68 -16.50
CA TRP A 167 4.78 4.03 -16.49
C TRP A 167 3.89 4.23 -15.25
N PHE A 168 3.00 3.29 -14.93
CA PHE A 168 2.18 3.34 -13.71
C PHE A 168 3.04 3.34 -12.45
N GLY A 169 4.05 2.49 -12.36
CA GLY A 169 4.98 2.44 -11.23
C GLY A 169 5.72 3.75 -11.00
N LYS A 170 6.28 4.34 -12.07
CA LYS A 170 7.00 5.64 -12.00
C LYS A 170 6.10 6.82 -11.63
N ASN A 171 4.81 6.73 -11.90
CA ASN A 171 3.84 7.78 -11.60
C ASN A 171 2.93 7.44 -10.41
N SER A 172 3.19 6.36 -9.67
CA SER A 172 2.31 5.87 -8.61
C SER A 172 1.98 6.92 -7.55
N MET A 173 2.94 7.73 -7.12
CA MET A 173 2.70 8.82 -6.17
C MET A 173 1.81 9.92 -6.76
N LYS A 174 2.01 10.27 -8.04
CA LYS A 174 1.15 11.26 -8.71
C LYS A 174 -0.28 10.72 -8.84
N ILE A 175 -0.40 9.45 -9.24
CA ILE A 175 -1.68 8.75 -9.35
C ILE A 175 -2.40 8.76 -7.99
N LEU A 176 -1.70 8.43 -6.90
CA LEU A 176 -2.25 8.45 -5.56
C LEU A 176 -2.74 9.86 -5.18
N CYS A 177 -1.92 10.89 -5.37
CA CYS A 177 -2.31 12.27 -5.05
C CYS A 177 -3.52 12.73 -5.87
N VAL A 178 -3.52 12.46 -7.19
CA VAL A 178 -4.64 12.84 -8.07
C VAL A 178 -5.91 12.09 -7.68
N HIS A 179 -5.81 10.80 -7.36
CA HIS A 179 -6.96 10.00 -6.92
C HIS A 179 -7.55 10.50 -5.62
N LEU A 180 -6.72 10.86 -4.64
CA LEU A 180 -7.18 11.44 -3.39
C LEU A 180 -7.87 12.80 -3.60
N PHE A 181 -7.28 13.64 -4.45
CA PHE A 181 -7.86 14.93 -4.80
C PHE A 181 -9.21 14.77 -5.52
N GLU A 182 -9.29 13.80 -6.42
CA GLU A 182 -10.53 13.44 -7.13
C GLU A 182 -11.63 13.02 -6.16
N ILE A 183 -11.34 12.12 -5.22
CA ILE A 183 -12.33 11.65 -4.22
C ILE A 183 -12.86 12.81 -3.35
N LEU A 184 -12.00 13.78 -3.03
CA LEU A 184 -12.36 14.88 -2.15
C LEU A 184 -13.15 15.99 -2.84
N ILE A 185 -12.98 16.20 -4.14
CA ILE A 185 -13.50 17.35 -4.87
C ILE A 185 -14.59 16.98 -5.87
N LEU A 186 -14.47 15.81 -6.53
CA LEU A 186 -15.39 15.42 -7.57
C LEU A 186 -16.52 14.53 -7.04
N SER A 187 -17.76 15.03 -7.08
CA SER A 187 -18.93 14.17 -6.97
C SER A 187 -19.27 13.60 -8.35
N TRP A 188 -19.03 12.30 -8.52
CA TRP A 188 -19.34 11.61 -9.78
C TRP A 188 -20.82 11.48 -10.06
N ASP A 189 -21.68 11.67 -9.04
CA ASP A 189 -23.13 11.72 -9.16
C ASP A 189 -23.58 12.87 -10.08
N PHE A 190 -22.76 13.92 -10.17
CA PHE A 190 -23.00 15.01 -11.11
C PHE A 190 -23.05 14.56 -12.58
N ILE A 191 -22.28 13.54 -12.94
CA ILE A 191 -22.29 12.98 -14.30
C ILE A 191 -23.59 12.25 -14.58
N GLU A 192 -24.12 11.51 -13.61
CA GLU A 192 -25.43 10.86 -13.72
C GLU A 192 -26.53 11.87 -13.95
N VAL A 193 -26.55 12.94 -13.19
CA VAL A 193 -27.59 13.97 -13.27
C VAL A 193 -27.51 14.79 -14.57
N LYS A 194 -26.29 15.16 -15.02
CA LYS A 194 -26.14 16.02 -16.21
C LYS A 194 -26.00 15.28 -17.53
N CYS A 195 -25.34 14.13 -17.52
CA CYS A 195 -25.07 13.40 -18.77
C CYS A 195 -26.07 12.29 -19.04
N HIS A 196 -27.01 12.02 -18.13
CA HIS A 196 -28.01 10.95 -18.23
C HIS A 196 -27.41 9.56 -18.50
N VAL A 197 -26.15 9.37 -18.08
CA VAL A 197 -25.45 8.10 -18.21
C VAL A 197 -25.62 7.35 -16.90
N PRO A 198 -26.20 6.13 -16.92
CA PRO A 198 -26.35 5.33 -15.71
C PRO A 198 -24.96 5.05 -15.11
N VAL A 199 -24.69 5.60 -13.94
CA VAL A 199 -23.43 5.42 -13.23
C VAL A 199 -23.41 4.05 -12.56
N THR A 200 -23.06 3.03 -13.34
CA THR A 200 -22.77 1.70 -12.80
C THR A 200 -21.39 1.72 -12.13
N ARG A 201 -21.11 0.77 -11.21
CA ARG A 201 -19.78 0.62 -10.60
C ARG A 201 -18.67 0.55 -11.64
N LEU A 202 -18.92 -0.10 -12.76
CA LEU A 202 -17.94 -0.26 -13.83
C LEU A 202 -17.68 1.07 -14.58
N THR A 203 -18.72 1.81 -14.93
CA THR A 203 -18.59 3.12 -15.59
C THR A 203 -17.84 4.10 -14.70
N THR A 204 -18.13 4.12 -13.39
CA THR A 204 -17.41 4.95 -12.42
C THR A 204 -15.91 4.61 -12.37
N ILE A 205 -15.56 3.34 -12.31
CA ILE A 205 -14.14 2.92 -12.30
C ILE A 205 -13.44 3.37 -13.59
N ILE A 206 -14.07 3.19 -14.74
CA ILE A 206 -13.49 3.58 -16.03
C ILE A 206 -13.29 5.10 -16.10
N LEU A 207 -14.30 5.89 -15.76
CA LEU A 207 -14.23 7.35 -15.78
C LEU A 207 -13.15 7.88 -14.82
N ARG A 208 -13.08 7.38 -13.60
CA ARG A 208 -12.04 7.72 -12.63
C ARG A 208 -10.65 7.38 -13.17
N THR A 209 -10.48 6.20 -13.73
CA THR A 209 -9.19 5.77 -14.30
C THR A 209 -8.76 6.69 -15.43
N ILE A 210 -9.66 7.00 -16.37
CA ILE A 210 -9.38 7.92 -17.48
C ILE A 210 -9.01 9.30 -16.95
N PHE A 211 -9.78 9.85 -16.03
CA PHE A 211 -9.52 11.15 -15.41
C PHE A 211 -8.12 11.20 -14.79
N ILE A 212 -7.79 10.23 -13.94
CA ILE A 212 -6.48 10.15 -13.27
C ILE A 212 -5.35 10.09 -14.30
N VAL A 213 -5.47 9.23 -15.31
CA VAL A 213 -4.44 9.09 -16.34
C VAL A 213 -4.25 10.38 -17.11
N VAL A 214 -5.32 11.05 -17.52
CA VAL A 214 -5.25 12.33 -18.24
C VAL A 214 -4.58 13.40 -17.39
N VAL A 215 -4.97 13.57 -16.14
CA VAL A 215 -4.37 14.56 -15.23
C VAL A 215 -2.89 14.28 -15.02
N VAL A 216 -2.48 13.02 -14.81
CA VAL A 216 -1.07 12.66 -14.65
C VAL A 216 -0.26 12.91 -15.92
N LEU A 217 -0.83 12.66 -17.09
CA LEU A 217 -0.20 13.00 -18.37
C LEU A 217 0.00 14.51 -18.51
N CYS A 218 -0.99 15.33 -18.17
CA CYS A 218 -0.87 16.79 -18.16
C CYS A 218 0.24 17.27 -17.22
N ILE A 219 0.30 16.74 -15.98
CA ILE A 219 1.35 17.07 -15.01
C ILE A 219 2.74 16.71 -15.58
N ASN A 220 2.89 15.54 -16.19
CA ASN A 220 4.15 15.12 -16.79
C ASN A 220 4.56 16.03 -17.97
N GLY A 221 3.60 16.44 -18.78
CA GLY A 221 3.81 17.39 -19.88
C GLY A 221 4.33 18.74 -19.38
N MET A 222 3.67 19.33 -18.39
CA MET A 222 4.08 20.59 -17.76
C MET A 222 5.49 20.49 -17.15
N GLN A 223 5.79 19.40 -16.44
CA GLN A 223 7.13 19.18 -15.89
C GLN A 223 8.20 19.05 -16.98
N GLY A 224 7.85 18.45 -18.12
CA GLY A 224 8.73 18.36 -19.30
C GLY A 224 9.07 19.73 -19.89
N ILE A 225 8.07 20.60 -20.05
CA ILE A 225 8.23 21.97 -20.53
C ILE A 225 9.12 22.79 -19.58
N TYR A 226 8.81 22.74 -18.28
CA TYR A 226 9.59 23.45 -17.26
C TYR A 226 11.07 23.04 -17.23
N LYS A 227 11.36 21.75 -17.34
CA LYS A 227 12.74 21.24 -17.39
C LYS A 227 13.48 21.70 -18.66
N LYS A 228 12.81 21.82 -19.80
CA LYS A 228 13.41 22.33 -21.03
C LYS A 228 13.78 23.80 -20.90
N GLN A 229 12.89 24.62 -20.34
CA GLN A 229 13.15 26.05 -20.11
C GLN A 229 14.32 26.30 -19.16
N LYS A 230 14.45 25.46 -18.11
CA LYS A 230 15.56 25.57 -17.14
C LYS A 230 16.93 25.17 -17.72
N LYS A 231 16.96 24.36 -18.77
CA LYS A 231 18.21 23.97 -19.45
C LYS A 231 18.66 25.01 -20.49
N GLN A 232 17.80 25.95 -20.89
CA GLN A 232 18.09 26.99 -21.84
C GLN A 232 18.51 28.32 -21.19
N LYS A 233 18.40 28.40 -19.85
CA LYS A 233 18.97 29.48 -19.01
C LYS A 233 20.27 29.01 -18.36
#